data_9dae3863e5f5d378c6e3335697fe7d6d
#
_entry.id   9dae3863e5f5d378c6e3335697fe7d6d
#
_cell.length_a   1.000
_cell.length_b   1.000
_cell.length_c   1.000
_cell.angle_alpha   90.00
_cell.angle_beta   90.00
_cell.angle_gamma   90.00
#
_symmetry.space_group_name_H-M   'P 1'
#
loop_
_entity.id
_entity.type
_entity.pdbx_description
1 polymer ?
#
loop_
_entity_poly.entity_id
_entity_poly.type
_entity_poly.pdbx_seq_one_letter_code
_entity_poly.pdbx_strand_id
1 'polypeptide(L)'
;MQNDLRRLSSILSNPILNTDSYKASHFLQYPPDASAMFSYVESRGGRYDRTVFFGLQMYLKRYLSKPITQEMVDDAADFWAAHGEPFNREGWEYIVKQHGGRLPVEIKALPEGTVIETRNV
;
A
#
# COMPACT_ATOMS: atom_id res chain seq x y z
N MET A 1 -2.16 -13.91 -25.69
CA MET A 1 -3.32 -14.23 -24.82
C MET A 1 -2.92 -14.83 -23.47
N GLN A 2 -2.21 -15.97 -23.40
CA GLN A 2 -1.85 -16.56 -22.09
C GLN A 2 -0.79 -15.74 -21.31
N ASN A 3 0.15 -15.10 -21.99
CA ASN A 3 1.12 -14.17 -21.40
C ASN A 3 0.44 -12.88 -20.92
N ASP A 4 -0.54 -12.38 -21.64
CA ASP A 4 -1.28 -11.17 -21.26
C ASP A 4 -2.12 -11.38 -20.00
N LEU A 5 -2.74 -12.55 -19.86
CA LEU A 5 -3.49 -12.91 -18.65
C LEU A 5 -2.58 -13.07 -17.42
N ARG A 6 -1.37 -13.61 -17.59
CA ARG A 6 -0.38 -13.69 -16.51
C ARG A 6 0.10 -12.31 -16.09
N ARG A 7 0.38 -11.43 -17.05
CA ARG A 7 0.81 -10.05 -16.80
C ARG A 7 -0.30 -9.26 -16.09
N LEU A 8 -1.54 -9.39 -16.51
CA LEU A 8 -2.69 -8.79 -15.83
C LEU A 8 -2.84 -9.30 -14.39
N SER A 9 -2.68 -10.60 -14.17
CA SER A 9 -2.73 -11.19 -12.82
C SER A 9 -1.59 -10.67 -11.93
N SER A 10 -0.39 -10.51 -12.47
CA SER A 10 0.76 -9.92 -11.77
C SER A 10 0.46 -8.48 -11.36
N ILE A 11 0.00 -7.64 -12.28
CA ILE A 11 -0.36 -6.24 -12.02
C ILE A 11 -1.44 -6.14 -10.93
N LEU A 12 -2.51 -6.93 -11.04
CA LEU A 12 -3.63 -6.91 -10.08
C LEU A 12 -3.26 -7.40 -8.67
N SER A 13 -2.19 -8.19 -8.55
CA SER A 13 -1.69 -8.70 -7.27
C SER A 13 -0.51 -7.90 -6.71
N ASN A 14 0.00 -6.91 -7.45
CA ASN A 14 1.15 -6.10 -7.06
C ASN A 14 0.74 -5.07 -6.00
N PRO A 15 1.20 -5.17 -4.73
CA PRO A 15 0.83 -4.24 -3.69
C PRO A 15 1.27 -2.79 -3.96
N ILE A 16 2.32 -2.58 -4.77
CA ILE A 16 2.80 -1.24 -5.16
C ILE A 16 1.73 -0.49 -5.97
N LEU A 17 0.91 -1.21 -6.72
CA LEU A 17 -0.16 -0.66 -7.55
C LEU A 17 -1.51 -0.58 -6.85
N ASN A 18 -1.61 -1.10 -5.62
CA ASN A 18 -2.85 -1.10 -4.85
C ASN A 18 -3.03 0.22 -4.09
N THR A 19 -3.12 1.32 -4.82
CA THR A 19 -3.22 2.68 -4.27
C THR A 19 -3.97 3.61 -5.23
N ASP A 20 -4.38 4.77 -4.73
CA ASP A 20 -4.85 5.85 -5.58
C ASP A 20 -3.68 6.43 -6.38
N SER A 21 -3.89 6.74 -7.65
CA SER A 21 -2.80 7.17 -8.56
C SER A 21 -2.04 8.40 -8.08
N TYR A 22 -2.74 9.40 -7.52
CA TYR A 22 -2.11 10.63 -7.03
C TYR A 22 -1.13 10.38 -5.85
N LYS A 23 -1.23 9.24 -5.16
CA LYS A 23 -0.30 8.89 -4.08
C LYS A 23 1.06 8.45 -4.58
N ALA A 24 1.17 8.04 -5.85
CA ALA A 24 2.45 7.66 -6.45
C ALA A 24 3.47 8.80 -6.43
N SER A 25 3.02 10.05 -6.50
CA SER A 25 3.86 11.25 -6.49
C SER A 25 4.10 11.86 -5.11
N HIS A 26 3.49 11.34 -4.03
CA HIS A 26 3.60 11.94 -2.68
C HIS A 26 5.03 11.98 -2.15
N PHE A 27 5.90 11.05 -2.54
CA PHE A 27 7.31 11.05 -2.12
C PHE A 27 8.06 12.34 -2.49
N LEU A 28 7.61 13.05 -3.53
CA LEU A 28 8.17 14.33 -3.94
C LEU A 28 7.77 15.49 -3.02
N GLN A 29 6.81 15.29 -2.16
CA GLN A 29 6.21 16.32 -1.31
C GLN A 29 6.72 16.28 0.13
N TYR A 30 7.46 15.23 0.51
CA TYR A 30 8.01 15.12 1.86
C TYR A 30 9.24 16.01 2.02
N PRO A 31 9.45 16.58 3.24
CA PRO A 31 10.69 17.25 3.57
C PRO A 31 11.90 16.30 3.35
N PRO A 32 13.06 16.83 2.92
CA PRO A 32 14.24 16.00 2.64
C PRO A 32 14.76 15.20 3.83
N ASP A 33 14.50 15.66 5.05
CA ASP A 33 14.93 15.08 6.31
C ASP A 33 13.82 14.24 6.99
N ALA A 34 12.71 14.00 6.32
CA ALA A 34 11.64 13.15 6.86
C ALA A 34 12.12 11.71 7.03
N SER A 35 12.26 11.25 8.27
CA SER A 35 12.73 9.91 8.63
C SER A 35 11.60 8.94 8.95
N ALA A 36 10.42 9.44 9.29
CA ALA A 36 9.24 8.65 9.63
C ALA A 36 7.96 9.41 9.33
N MET A 37 6.88 8.67 9.12
CA MET A 37 5.55 9.22 8.96
C MET A 37 4.59 8.47 9.85
N PHE A 38 3.74 9.21 10.57
CA PHE A 38 2.62 8.66 11.32
C PHE A 38 1.33 8.90 10.57
N SER A 39 0.53 7.86 10.40
CA SER A 39 -0.77 7.93 9.76
C SER A 39 -1.81 7.16 10.57
N TYR A 40 -3.05 7.53 10.45
CA TYR A 40 -4.15 6.80 11.04
C TYR A 40 -5.30 6.61 10.05
N VAL A 41 -6.12 5.61 10.31
CA VAL A 41 -7.33 5.31 9.55
C VAL A 41 -8.52 5.39 10.49
N GLU A 42 -9.50 6.19 10.12
CA GLU A 42 -10.75 6.33 10.85
C GLU A 42 -11.96 6.23 9.92
N SER A 43 -13.11 5.84 10.45
CA SER A 43 -14.37 5.99 9.74
C SER A 43 -14.82 7.45 9.82
N ARG A 44 -14.94 8.12 8.67
CA ARG A 44 -15.37 9.52 8.61
C ARG A 44 -16.86 9.74 8.87
N GLY A 45 -17.58 8.66 9.15
CA GLY A 45 -19.03 8.69 9.36
C GLY A 45 -19.80 8.39 8.07
N GLY A 46 -21.09 8.62 8.11
CA GLY A 46 -22.02 8.32 7.05
C GLY A 46 -23.42 8.08 7.62
N ARG A 47 -24.13 7.09 7.09
CA ARG A 47 -25.48 6.75 7.55
C ARG A 47 -25.52 6.24 8.99
N TYR A 48 -24.43 5.62 9.45
CA TYR A 48 -24.31 5.02 10.77
C TYR A 48 -23.30 5.77 11.62
N ASP A 49 -23.54 5.82 12.93
CA ASP A 49 -22.67 6.45 13.93
C ASP A 49 -21.59 5.51 14.46
N ARG A 50 -21.69 4.23 14.15
CA ARG A 50 -20.75 3.17 14.53
C ARG A 50 -20.34 2.32 13.36
N THR A 51 -19.16 1.72 13.48
CA THR A 51 -18.62 0.77 12.52
C THR A 51 -17.99 -0.41 13.24
N VAL A 52 -17.85 -1.52 12.55
CA VAL A 52 -17.11 -2.68 13.05
C VAL A 52 -15.73 -2.67 12.40
N PHE A 53 -14.68 -2.70 13.23
CA PHE A 53 -13.33 -2.87 12.72
C PHE A 53 -13.14 -4.30 12.24
N PHE A 54 -12.90 -4.48 10.95
CA PHE A 54 -12.79 -5.79 10.33
C PHE A 54 -11.96 -5.74 9.04
N GLY A 55 -11.18 -6.80 8.79
CA GLY A 55 -10.52 -7.03 7.51
C GLY A 55 -9.01 -6.75 7.48
N LEU A 56 -8.42 -6.19 8.54
CA LEU A 56 -6.98 -5.92 8.59
C LEU A 56 -6.16 -7.20 8.44
N GLN A 57 -6.49 -8.25 9.18
CA GLN A 57 -5.74 -9.52 9.12
C GLN A 57 -5.79 -10.15 7.72
N MET A 58 -6.93 -10.09 7.06
CA MET A 58 -7.07 -10.56 5.68
C MET A 58 -6.19 -9.73 4.75
N TYR A 59 -6.19 -8.40 4.90
CA TYR A 59 -5.38 -7.50 4.10
C TYR A 59 -3.89 -7.77 4.30
N LEU A 60 -3.43 -7.90 5.54
CA LEU A 60 -2.04 -8.22 5.88
C LEU A 60 -1.60 -9.55 5.25
N LYS A 61 -2.42 -10.58 5.38
CA LYS A 61 -2.13 -11.91 4.79
C LYS A 61 -2.09 -11.87 3.28
N ARG A 62 -2.98 -11.13 2.65
CA ARG A 62 -3.09 -11.07 1.19
C ARG A 62 -1.98 -10.25 0.54
N TYR A 63 -1.65 -9.09 1.09
CA TYR A 63 -0.80 -8.09 0.44
C TYR A 63 0.55 -7.87 1.12
N LEU A 64 0.63 -7.96 2.45
CA LEU A 64 1.84 -7.57 3.19
C LEU A 64 2.64 -8.74 3.75
N SER A 65 2.10 -9.96 3.75
CA SER A 65 2.82 -11.16 4.22
C SER A 65 3.91 -11.61 3.25
N LYS A 66 3.78 -11.27 1.97
CA LYS A 66 4.75 -11.60 0.93
C LYS A 66 5.70 -10.41 0.70
N PRO A 67 6.99 -10.67 0.46
CA PRO A 67 7.91 -9.59 0.15
C PRO A 67 7.63 -8.99 -1.23
N ILE A 68 7.90 -7.70 -1.37
CA ILE A 68 8.02 -7.04 -2.66
C ILE A 68 9.25 -7.60 -3.38
N THR A 69 9.09 -7.95 -4.63
CA THR A 69 10.17 -8.45 -5.48
C THR A 69 10.66 -7.38 -6.47
N GLN A 70 11.86 -7.56 -7.03
CA GLN A 70 12.35 -6.66 -8.08
C GLN A 70 11.42 -6.66 -9.30
N GLU A 71 10.87 -7.80 -9.67
CA GLU A 71 9.89 -7.91 -10.77
C GLU A 71 8.65 -7.04 -10.52
N MET A 72 8.13 -7.03 -9.28
CA MET A 72 7.01 -6.15 -8.90
C MET A 72 7.38 -4.67 -9.03
N VAL A 73 8.61 -4.29 -8.70
CA VAL A 73 9.10 -2.91 -8.86
C VAL A 73 9.20 -2.54 -10.33
N ASP A 74 9.70 -3.43 -11.17
CA ASP A 74 9.84 -3.21 -12.62
C ASP A 74 8.46 -3.09 -13.28
N ASP A 75 7.54 -4.00 -12.98
CA ASP A 75 6.14 -3.95 -13.46
C ASP A 75 5.44 -2.64 -13.04
N ALA A 76 5.67 -2.20 -11.80
CA ALA A 76 5.10 -0.95 -11.31
C ALA A 76 5.71 0.27 -12.00
N ALA A 77 7.02 0.27 -12.27
CA ALA A 77 7.67 1.36 -12.98
C ALA A 77 7.10 1.52 -14.40
N ASP A 78 6.93 0.42 -15.12
CA ASP A 78 6.32 0.41 -16.45
C ASP A 78 4.87 0.90 -16.43
N PHE A 79 4.10 0.45 -15.42
CA PHE A 79 2.72 0.87 -15.25
C PHE A 79 2.60 2.38 -14.99
N TRP A 80 3.36 2.91 -14.02
CA TRP A 80 3.31 4.32 -13.66
C TRP A 80 3.81 5.22 -14.79
N ALA A 81 4.84 4.80 -15.53
CA ALA A 81 5.30 5.50 -16.72
C ALA A 81 4.20 5.59 -17.79
N ALA A 82 3.49 4.49 -18.06
CA ALA A 82 2.37 4.48 -18.99
C ALA A 82 1.15 5.28 -18.50
N HIS A 83 0.95 5.35 -17.18
CA HIS A 83 -0.11 6.12 -16.55
C HIS A 83 0.20 7.63 -16.48
N GLY A 84 1.47 8.01 -16.60
CA GLY A 84 1.92 9.41 -16.57
C GLY A 84 2.18 9.96 -15.17
N GLU A 85 2.38 9.10 -14.17
CA GLU A 85 2.70 9.49 -12.80
C GLU A 85 4.17 9.22 -12.46
N PRO A 86 4.82 10.07 -11.63
CA PRO A 86 6.15 9.80 -11.11
C PRO A 86 6.16 8.54 -10.23
N PHE A 87 7.25 7.78 -10.32
CA PHE A 87 7.41 6.57 -9.53
C PHE A 87 8.73 6.58 -8.75
N ASN A 88 8.65 6.33 -7.44
CA ASN A 88 9.81 6.25 -6.55
C ASN A 88 10.51 4.89 -6.68
N ARG A 89 11.14 4.64 -7.82
CA ARG A 89 11.87 3.39 -8.08
C ARG A 89 12.96 3.14 -7.05
N GLU A 90 13.76 4.17 -6.73
CA GLU A 90 14.86 4.05 -5.76
C GLU A 90 14.38 3.66 -4.38
N GLY A 91 13.30 4.25 -3.90
CA GLY A 91 12.71 3.92 -2.60
C GLY A 91 12.20 2.47 -2.55
N TRP A 92 11.57 1.99 -3.62
CA TRP A 92 11.11 0.61 -3.69
C TRP A 92 12.26 -0.40 -3.81
N GLU A 93 13.29 -0.08 -4.59
CA GLU A 93 14.50 -0.91 -4.66
C GLU A 93 15.27 -0.93 -3.33
N TYR A 94 15.26 0.18 -2.58
CA TYR A 94 15.81 0.21 -1.23
C TYR A 94 15.08 -0.77 -0.31
N ILE A 95 13.74 -0.81 -0.35
CA ILE A 95 12.93 -1.78 0.42
C ILE A 95 13.31 -3.21 0.03
N VAL A 96 13.46 -3.50 -1.25
CA VAL A 96 13.88 -4.84 -1.71
C VAL A 96 15.26 -5.20 -1.18
N LYS A 97 16.23 -4.29 -1.32
CA LYS A 97 17.64 -4.55 -1.00
C LYS A 97 17.95 -4.55 0.50
N GLN A 98 17.39 -3.58 1.25
CA GLN A 98 17.72 -3.37 2.66
C GLN A 98 16.75 -4.05 3.62
N HIS A 99 15.49 -4.23 3.22
CA HIS A 99 14.45 -4.83 4.05
C HIS A 99 13.95 -6.20 3.53
N GLY A 100 14.66 -6.77 2.54
CA GLY A 100 14.25 -8.05 1.94
C GLY A 100 12.86 -8.02 1.34
N GLY A 101 12.43 -6.86 0.82
CA GLY A 101 11.10 -6.64 0.25
C GLY A 101 9.98 -6.43 1.27
N ARG A 102 10.27 -6.43 2.56
CA ARG A 102 9.25 -6.19 3.59
C ARG A 102 9.13 -4.69 3.85
N LEU A 103 7.88 -4.20 3.87
CA LEU A 103 7.61 -2.80 4.15
C LEU A 103 8.05 -2.46 5.58
N PRO A 104 8.82 -1.39 5.78
CA PRO A 104 9.28 -0.95 7.12
C PRO A 104 8.16 -0.18 7.84
N VAL A 105 7.07 -0.87 8.16
CA VAL A 105 5.87 -0.28 8.79
C VAL A 105 5.56 -0.99 10.10
N GLU A 106 5.08 -0.22 11.07
CA GLU A 106 4.46 -0.71 12.29
C GLU A 106 2.96 -0.38 12.22
N ILE A 107 2.11 -1.38 12.44
CA ILE A 107 0.65 -1.21 12.39
C ILE A 107 0.09 -1.57 13.75
N LYS A 108 -0.61 -0.61 14.35
CA LYS A 108 -1.40 -0.80 15.57
C LYS A 108 -2.87 -0.70 15.22
N ALA A 109 -3.67 -1.61 15.75
CA ALA A 109 -5.09 -1.65 15.43
C ALA A 109 -5.89 -2.25 16.58
N LEU A 110 -7.18 -2.00 16.56
CA LEU A 110 -8.14 -2.67 17.45
C LEU A 110 -8.24 -4.17 17.10
N PRO A 111 -8.66 -5.01 18.02
CA PRO A 111 -9.04 -6.38 17.70
C PRO A 111 -10.17 -6.42 16.67
N GLU A 112 -10.10 -7.36 15.74
CA GLU A 112 -11.15 -7.57 14.74
C GLU A 112 -12.50 -7.87 15.42
N GLY A 113 -13.57 -7.31 14.89
CA GLY A 113 -14.91 -7.40 15.47
C GLY A 113 -15.25 -6.32 16.50
N THR A 114 -14.30 -5.45 16.85
CA THR A 114 -14.56 -4.34 17.76
C THR A 114 -15.53 -3.34 17.12
N VAL A 115 -16.61 -3.03 17.84
CA VAL A 115 -17.52 -1.94 17.46
C VAL A 115 -16.94 -0.62 17.96
N ILE A 116 -16.80 0.35 17.08
CA ILE A 116 -16.22 1.66 17.37
C ILE A 116 -17.10 2.77 16.82
N GLU A 117 -17.18 3.88 17.52
CA GLU A 117 -17.84 5.07 17.01
C GLU A 117 -17.07 5.65 15.83
N THR A 118 -17.80 6.24 14.88
CA THR A 118 -17.18 6.96 13.76
C THR A 118 -16.41 8.18 14.28
N ARG A 119 -15.41 8.63 13.50
CA ARG A 119 -14.50 9.73 13.87
C ARG A 119 -13.64 9.43 15.10
N ASN A 120 -13.34 8.17 15.30
CA ASN A 120 -12.45 7.68 16.34
C ASN A 120 -11.32 6.85 15.70
N VAL A 121 -10.10 6.99 16.21
CA VAL A 121 -8.87 6.36 15.70
C VAL A 121 -8.52 5.13 16.51
#